data_257a7fc8fbc7df31daedd00f5b59bc83
#
_entry.id   257a7fc8fbc7df31daedd00f5b59bc83
#
_cell.length_a   1.000
_cell.length_b   1.000
_cell.length_c   1.000
_cell.angle_alpha   90.00
_cell.angle_beta   90.00
_cell.angle_gamma   90.00
#
_symmetry.space_group_name_H-M   'P 1'
#
loop_
_entity.id
_entity.type
_entity.pdbx_description
1 polymer ?
#
loop_
_entity_poly.entity_id
_entity_poly.type
_entity_poly.pdbx_seq_one_letter_code
_entity_poly.pdbx_strand_id
1 'polypeptide(L)'
;LMLFNKQLLNILTSAILSIFVSSYIFNVTFGKGSFVSGDIRLEYEEAFTIYFAILFITFYIMFILNLFLKKRWKNITVFLCILLIAMNSSTLISDFATKNITKTSGANVEYALSEKNMNNVSDKENIVYFLFDRFDKMYYDEVVENYPDYFNNTLDGFTYFDNAVSTFSRTYPAVAGMITGVTYDGKTSANKYFKNAYTTSPFLKDLKNNGYNINLYVDRYYEYSDAVYFKDTVSNATKIHGYTPNTKKILKYLLILSHGRIAPYKMPEHIFRLASKGSVLRLSDLQSDDAIYHDDDAELYKKIKTTELSTYDCDKNMTFFYLHGSHSPFNLNENAERVETSTSLQQTLGSFKIIDEYISQLKKLGVYDNTTIIISGDHGFPYTDTDPLFDYMEEGTRTCIFVKPKNSRSDKLSIKHTPASVNDIIPTIVKDANIKTKHNYGKSLFEIGENETRSRIYYHSRISGNSKLILDKYKITGDAADVKNWKLLKSINTKQSWY
;
A
#
# COMPACT_ATOMS: atom_id res chain seq x y z
N LEU A 1 41.06 3.90 20.09
CA LEU A 1 41.11 5.35 20.41
C LEU A 1 42.44 5.79 21.06
N MET A 2 43.16 4.92 21.78
CA MET A 2 44.47 5.24 22.40
C MET A 2 45.63 5.39 21.40
N LEU A 3 45.46 5.02 20.12
CA LEU A 3 46.50 5.07 19.07
C LEU A 3 46.52 6.40 18.29
N PHE A 4 45.60 7.32 18.51
CA PHE A 4 45.56 8.57 17.76
C PHE A 4 46.15 9.75 18.53
N ASN A 5 46.96 10.54 17.84
CA ASN A 5 47.41 11.84 18.36
C ASN A 5 46.20 12.69 18.75
N LYS A 6 46.30 13.38 19.89
CA LYS A 6 45.22 14.23 20.45
C LYS A 6 44.69 15.26 19.42
N GLN A 7 45.55 15.77 18.56
CA GLN A 7 45.12 16.70 17.48
C GLN A 7 44.28 16.00 16.44
N LEU A 8 44.65 14.82 16.00
CA LEU A 8 43.91 14.03 15.05
C LEU A 8 42.53 13.63 15.62
N LEU A 9 42.49 13.24 16.91
CA LEU A 9 41.23 12.92 17.58
C LEU A 9 40.29 14.14 17.62
N ASN A 10 40.81 15.34 17.89
CA ASN A 10 40.00 16.55 17.90
C ASN A 10 39.47 16.92 16.51
N ILE A 11 40.25 16.73 15.45
CA ILE A 11 39.83 16.95 14.05
C ILE A 11 38.72 15.96 13.68
N LEU A 12 38.90 14.68 13.98
CA LEU A 12 37.88 13.65 13.75
C LEU A 12 36.59 13.94 14.49
N THR A 13 36.70 14.38 15.75
CA THR A 13 35.52 14.79 16.53
C THR A 13 34.82 15.99 15.93
N SER A 14 35.56 16.99 15.40
CA SER A 14 34.99 18.14 14.69
C SER A 14 34.25 17.70 13.43
N ALA A 15 34.82 16.78 12.64
CA ALA A 15 34.22 16.26 11.44
C ALA A 15 32.91 15.49 11.73
N ILE A 16 32.94 14.61 12.73
CA ILE A 16 31.77 13.83 13.13
C ILE A 16 30.64 14.75 13.64
N LEU A 17 30.95 15.70 14.51
CA LEU A 17 29.97 16.67 15.01
C LEU A 17 29.39 17.51 13.88
N SER A 18 30.23 17.90 12.91
CA SER A 18 29.76 18.68 11.75
C SER A 18 28.77 17.90 10.90
N ILE A 19 28.97 16.62 10.72
CA ILE A 19 28.02 15.74 10.01
C ILE A 19 26.67 15.71 10.75
N PHE A 20 26.65 15.50 12.05
CA PHE A 20 25.41 15.46 12.82
C PHE A 20 24.68 16.81 12.87
N VAL A 21 25.40 17.89 13.11
CA VAL A 21 24.83 19.25 13.20
C VAL A 21 24.31 19.68 11.84
N SER A 22 25.08 19.50 10.77
CA SER A 22 24.65 19.86 9.41
C SER A 22 23.45 19.02 8.96
N SER A 23 23.47 17.71 9.24
CA SER A 23 22.35 16.83 8.92
C SER A 23 21.09 17.24 9.68
N TYR A 24 21.18 17.55 10.94
CA TYR A 24 20.06 18.03 11.73
C TYR A 24 19.49 19.36 11.17
N ILE A 25 20.36 20.36 10.91
CA ILE A 25 19.96 21.64 10.34
C ILE A 25 19.30 21.43 8.98
N PHE A 26 19.94 20.65 8.10
CA PHE A 26 19.43 20.40 6.77
C PHE A 26 18.06 19.71 6.79
N ASN A 27 17.94 18.62 7.56
CA ASN A 27 16.72 17.84 7.60
C ASN A 27 15.54 18.61 8.22
N VAL A 28 15.79 19.45 9.22
CA VAL A 28 14.75 20.27 9.86
C VAL A 28 14.35 21.47 8.99
N THR A 29 15.29 22.05 8.22
CA THR A 29 15.04 23.28 7.45
C THR A 29 14.52 22.98 6.05
N PHE A 30 15.02 21.93 5.41
CA PHE A 30 14.76 21.62 4.00
C PHE A 30 13.98 20.32 3.79
N GLY A 31 13.79 19.51 4.82
CA GLY A 31 12.93 18.33 4.75
C GLY A 31 11.46 18.74 4.62
N LYS A 32 10.80 18.33 3.54
CA LYS A 32 9.36 18.46 3.39
C LYS A 32 8.68 17.19 3.88
N GLY A 33 7.55 17.34 4.55
CA GLY A 33 6.78 16.24 5.09
C GLY A 33 6.80 16.19 6.63
N SER A 34 6.31 15.10 7.18
CA SER A 34 6.17 14.94 8.63
C SER A 34 7.23 13.99 9.19
N PHE A 35 8.03 14.49 10.13
CA PHE A 35 8.94 13.63 10.92
C PHE A 35 8.20 12.59 11.77
N VAL A 36 6.91 12.78 11.99
CA VAL A 36 6.07 11.88 12.79
C VAL A 36 5.53 10.74 11.94
N SER A 37 5.17 11.01 10.67
CA SER A 37 4.66 9.99 9.74
C SER A 37 5.76 9.26 8.96
N GLY A 38 6.99 9.76 8.99
CA GLY A 38 8.10 9.20 8.21
C GLY A 38 8.08 9.58 6.73
N ASP A 39 7.19 10.48 6.32
CA ASP A 39 7.08 10.95 4.94
C ASP A 39 7.94 12.20 4.72
N ILE A 40 9.26 12.03 4.75
CA ILE A 40 10.17 13.14 4.43
C ILE A 40 10.67 12.95 3.00
N ARG A 41 10.47 13.98 2.19
CA ARG A 41 11.00 14.07 0.84
C ARG A 41 11.97 15.24 0.74
N LEU A 42 13.08 14.99 0.06
CA LEU A 42 14.07 16.00 -0.32
C LEU A 42 13.89 16.29 -1.82
N GLU A 43 12.92 17.15 -2.15
CA GLU A 43 12.46 17.43 -3.52
C GLU A 43 13.25 18.55 -4.24
N TYR A 44 14.49 18.82 -3.82
CA TYR A 44 15.27 19.90 -4.46
C TYR A 44 16.37 19.33 -5.34
N GLU A 45 16.43 19.72 -6.60
CA GLU A 45 17.58 19.45 -7.47
C GLU A 45 18.88 19.96 -6.84
N GLU A 46 18.81 21.05 -6.09
CA GLU A 46 19.92 21.67 -5.38
C GLU A 46 20.20 21.10 -3.99
N ALA A 47 19.41 20.11 -3.51
CA ALA A 47 19.52 19.59 -2.15
C ALA A 47 20.92 19.07 -1.83
N PHE A 48 21.61 18.47 -2.78
CA PHE A 48 22.98 18.02 -2.64
C PHE A 48 23.93 19.20 -2.35
N THR A 49 23.87 20.24 -3.18
CA THR A 49 24.73 21.44 -3.05
C THR A 49 24.47 22.15 -1.72
N ILE A 50 23.22 22.31 -1.34
CA ILE A 50 22.84 22.95 -0.08
C ILE A 50 23.35 22.12 1.12
N TYR A 51 23.16 20.81 1.11
CA TYR A 51 23.66 19.95 2.20
C TYR A 51 25.17 20.07 2.37
N PHE A 52 25.93 19.95 1.31
CA PHE A 52 27.40 20.06 1.35
C PHE A 52 27.87 21.46 1.72
N ALA A 53 27.19 22.52 1.29
CA ALA A 53 27.50 23.87 1.72
C ALA A 53 27.32 24.03 3.26
N ILE A 54 26.23 23.55 3.82
CA ILE A 54 26.00 23.54 5.28
C ILE A 54 27.06 22.70 5.97
N LEU A 55 27.42 21.53 5.44
CA LEU A 55 28.44 20.65 6.01
C LEU A 55 29.81 21.34 6.04
N PHE A 56 30.23 21.98 4.94
CA PHE A 56 31.51 22.71 4.88
C PHE A 56 31.52 23.88 5.86
N ILE A 57 30.46 24.67 5.93
CA ILE A 57 30.34 25.79 6.84
C ILE A 57 30.42 25.31 8.30
N THR A 58 29.66 24.28 8.66
CA THR A 58 29.67 23.72 10.02
C THR A 58 31.01 23.11 10.36
N PHE A 59 31.67 22.40 9.42
CA PHE A 59 32.99 21.85 9.63
C PHE A 59 34.03 22.96 9.85
N TYR A 60 34.00 24.00 9.04
CA TYR A 60 34.90 25.15 9.19
C TYR A 60 34.75 25.83 10.54
N ILE A 61 33.50 26.08 10.98
CA ILE A 61 33.21 26.64 12.29
C ILE A 61 33.75 25.73 13.42
N MET A 62 33.46 24.43 13.36
CA MET A 62 33.92 23.48 14.39
C MET A 62 35.43 23.36 14.41
N PHE A 63 36.07 23.40 13.25
CA PHE A 63 37.53 23.39 13.14
C PHE A 63 38.18 24.64 13.73
N ILE A 64 37.64 25.82 13.45
CA ILE A 64 38.10 27.08 14.05
C ILE A 64 37.92 27.07 15.58
N LEU A 65 36.73 26.69 16.05
CA LEU A 65 36.48 26.58 17.49
C LEU A 65 37.47 25.61 18.17
N ASN A 66 37.79 24.50 17.52
CA ASN A 66 38.80 23.58 18.01
C ASN A 66 40.21 24.21 18.10
N LEU A 67 40.61 24.98 17.07
CA LEU A 67 41.92 25.66 17.06
C LEU A 67 42.07 26.70 18.18
N PHE A 68 41.04 27.57 18.33
CA PHE A 68 41.10 28.68 19.26
C PHE A 68 40.74 28.29 20.71
N LEU A 69 39.86 27.31 20.90
CA LEU A 69 39.32 26.91 22.20
C LEU A 69 39.84 25.54 22.67
N LYS A 70 41.07 25.18 22.34
CA LYS A 70 41.68 23.86 22.58
C LYS A 70 41.43 23.31 24.00
N LYS A 71 41.58 24.18 25.07
CA LYS A 71 41.35 23.80 26.47
C LYS A 71 39.88 23.53 26.79
N ARG A 72 38.95 24.15 26.06
CA ARG A 72 37.49 24.05 26.28
C ARG A 72 36.80 23.13 25.26
N TRP A 73 37.52 22.60 24.27
CA TRP A 73 36.96 21.82 23.18
C TRP A 73 36.14 20.63 23.68
N LYS A 74 36.63 19.89 24.65
CA LYS A 74 35.88 18.78 25.26
C LYS A 74 34.51 19.24 25.79
N ASN A 75 34.47 20.37 26.49
CA ASN A 75 33.24 20.88 27.08
C ASN A 75 32.24 21.33 25.99
N ILE A 76 32.75 21.95 24.89
CA ILE A 76 31.94 22.35 23.73
C ILE A 76 31.34 21.12 23.07
N THR A 77 32.16 20.09 22.85
CA THR A 77 31.69 18.80 22.25
C THR A 77 30.59 18.20 23.12
N VAL A 78 30.80 18.09 24.43
CA VAL A 78 29.79 17.54 25.35
C VAL A 78 28.52 18.38 25.33
N PHE A 79 28.63 19.71 25.37
CA PHE A 79 27.48 20.61 25.28
C PHE A 79 26.70 20.42 24.01
N LEU A 80 27.35 20.33 22.83
CA LEU A 80 26.68 20.11 21.56
C LEU A 80 26.00 18.74 21.49
N CYS A 81 26.63 17.70 22.04
CA CYS A 81 26.00 16.38 22.13
C CYS A 81 24.73 16.43 23.00
N ILE A 82 24.82 17.07 24.18
CA ILE A 82 23.65 17.23 25.07
C ILE A 82 22.56 18.06 24.37
N LEU A 83 22.92 19.14 23.68
CA LEU A 83 21.98 19.97 22.93
C LEU A 83 21.25 19.15 21.82
N LEU A 84 21.99 18.38 21.02
CA LEU A 84 21.41 17.52 19.98
C LEU A 84 20.48 16.47 20.60
N ILE A 85 20.87 15.85 21.72
CA ILE A 85 20.02 14.90 22.45
C ILE A 85 18.76 15.62 22.96
N ALA A 86 18.88 16.77 23.57
CA ALA A 86 17.76 17.54 24.10
C ALA A 86 16.78 17.96 22.97
N MET A 87 17.30 18.44 21.84
CA MET A 87 16.50 18.82 20.67
C MET A 87 15.76 17.62 20.07
N ASN A 88 16.39 16.46 19.97
CA ASN A 88 15.73 15.24 19.51
C ASN A 88 14.71 14.70 20.52
N SER A 89 14.96 14.86 21.81
CA SER A 89 14.09 14.39 22.89
C SER A 89 12.91 15.34 23.17
N SER A 90 13.02 16.62 22.82
CA SER A 90 11.99 17.64 23.11
C SER A 90 10.65 17.31 22.48
N THR A 91 10.64 16.82 21.25
CA THR A 91 9.41 16.38 20.55
C THR A 91 8.77 15.20 21.27
N LEU A 92 9.58 14.24 21.71
CA LEU A 92 9.12 13.08 22.47
C LEU A 92 8.51 13.50 23.80
N ILE A 93 9.20 14.38 24.53
CA ILE A 93 8.74 14.89 25.83
C ILE A 93 7.44 15.69 25.66
N SER A 94 7.36 16.52 24.62
CA SER A 94 6.15 17.28 24.28
C SER A 94 4.98 16.36 23.98
N ASP A 95 5.17 15.33 23.16
CA ASP A 95 4.13 14.39 22.78
C ASP A 95 3.66 13.54 23.99
N PHE A 96 4.58 13.16 24.88
CA PHE A 96 4.24 12.51 26.15
C PHE A 96 3.53 13.46 27.12
N ALA A 97 4.04 14.69 27.30
CA ALA A 97 3.48 15.67 28.23
C ALA A 97 2.09 16.16 27.82
N THR A 98 1.83 16.32 26.53
CA THR A 98 0.52 16.73 26.00
C THR A 98 -0.47 15.59 25.90
N LYS A 99 -0.08 14.36 26.26
CA LYS A 99 -0.87 13.14 26.04
C LYS A 99 -1.35 12.97 24.58
N ASN A 100 -0.68 13.60 23.63
CA ASN A 100 -1.03 13.46 22.21
C ASN A 100 -0.81 12.03 21.72
N ILE A 101 0.14 11.29 22.30
CA ILE A 101 0.32 9.85 22.02
C ILE A 101 -0.90 9.02 22.49
N THR A 102 -1.60 9.47 23.52
CA THR A 102 -2.80 8.80 24.05
C THR A 102 -4.10 9.40 23.53
N LYS A 103 -4.05 10.64 23.03
CA LYS A 103 -5.19 11.39 22.50
C LYS A 103 -5.18 11.55 20.98
N THR A 104 -4.13 11.06 20.29
CA THR A 104 -4.14 11.10 18.84
C THR A 104 -5.39 10.40 18.34
N SER A 105 -6.13 11.12 17.58
CA SER A 105 -7.42 10.90 16.94
C SER A 105 -7.60 9.57 16.17
N GLY A 106 -6.83 8.56 16.48
CA GLY A 106 -6.96 7.18 16.04
C GLY A 106 -7.18 6.19 17.18
N ALA A 107 -7.30 6.66 18.41
CA ALA A 107 -7.28 5.80 19.59
C ALA A 107 -8.61 5.11 19.93
N ASN A 108 -9.70 5.45 19.25
CA ASN A 108 -11.00 4.79 19.46
C ASN A 108 -11.37 3.94 18.24
N VAL A 109 -10.49 3.02 17.86
CA VAL A 109 -10.87 1.97 16.92
C VAL A 109 -11.65 0.94 17.71
N GLU A 110 -12.93 0.84 17.44
CA GLU A 110 -13.79 -0.12 18.11
C GLU A 110 -13.71 -1.50 17.48
N TYR A 111 -13.40 -1.56 16.19
CA TYR A 111 -13.33 -2.81 15.41
C TYR A 111 -12.11 -2.81 14.50
N ALA A 112 -11.56 -4.01 14.27
CA ALA A 112 -10.53 -4.28 13.27
C ALA A 112 -10.91 -5.52 12.46
N LEU A 113 -10.20 -5.75 11.36
CA LEU A 113 -10.28 -7.01 10.64
C LEU A 113 -9.39 -8.06 11.33
N SER A 114 -9.90 -9.28 11.43
CA SER A 114 -9.21 -10.40 12.05
C SER A 114 -8.85 -11.47 11.03
N GLU A 115 -8.04 -12.43 11.46
CA GLU A 115 -7.67 -13.62 10.68
C GLU A 115 -8.78 -14.69 10.65
N LYS A 116 -9.91 -14.43 11.29
CA LYS A 116 -11.04 -15.35 11.31
C LYS A 116 -11.45 -15.75 9.89
N ASN A 117 -11.69 -17.04 9.67
CA ASN A 117 -12.08 -17.66 8.41
C ASN A 117 -11.06 -17.54 7.26
N MET A 118 -9.81 -17.14 7.51
CA MET A 118 -8.83 -16.88 6.44
C MET A 118 -8.52 -18.15 5.61
N ASN A 119 -8.54 -19.30 6.26
CA ASN A 119 -8.31 -20.60 5.63
C ASN A 119 -9.62 -21.40 5.46
N ASN A 120 -10.77 -20.73 5.50
CA ASN A 120 -12.06 -21.38 5.37
C ASN A 120 -12.76 -21.03 4.06
N VAL A 121 -13.32 -22.02 3.41
CA VAL A 121 -14.09 -21.89 2.17
C VAL A 121 -15.43 -22.65 2.30
N SER A 122 -16.41 -22.29 1.47
CA SER A 122 -17.65 -23.04 1.35
C SER A 122 -17.43 -24.32 0.52
N ASP A 123 -18.13 -25.39 0.86
CA ASP A 123 -18.23 -26.57 0.02
C ASP A 123 -19.15 -26.40 -1.21
N LYS A 124 -19.96 -25.30 -1.23
CA LYS A 124 -20.98 -25.07 -2.27
C LYS A 124 -20.63 -23.95 -3.25
N GLU A 125 -20.33 -22.74 -2.76
CA GLU A 125 -20.08 -21.59 -3.61
C GLU A 125 -19.07 -20.63 -2.99
N ASN A 126 -18.04 -20.26 -3.78
CA ASN A 126 -17.02 -19.32 -3.34
C ASN A 126 -16.80 -18.21 -4.36
N ILE A 127 -16.47 -17.03 -3.83
CA ILE A 127 -15.86 -15.93 -4.57
C ILE A 127 -14.55 -15.61 -3.87
N VAL A 128 -13.44 -15.66 -4.59
CA VAL A 128 -12.12 -15.29 -4.08
C VAL A 128 -11.54 -14.18 -4.94
N TYR A 129 -11.20 -13.07 -4.32
CA TYR A 129 -10.63 -11.92 -5.01
C TYR A 129 -9.25 -11.59 -4.44
N PHE A 130 -8.22 -11.77 -5.25
CA PHE A 130 -6.85 -11.34 -4.96
C PHE A 130 -6.60 -10.00 -5.63
N LEU A 131 -6.42 -8.97 -4.85
CA LEU A 131 -6.06 -7.64 -5.32
C LEU A 131 -4.58 -7.38 -5.02
N PHE A 132 -3.81 -7.16 -6.06
CA PHE A 132 -2.40 -6.78 -5.96
C PHE A 132 -2.26 -5.27 -5.94
N ASP A 133 -1.47 -4.75 -5.01
CA ASP A 133 -1.01 -3.37 -5.07
C ASP A 133 -0.10 -3.18 -6.29
N ARG A 134 -0.47 -2.22 -7.14
CA ARG A 134 0.34 -1.77 -8.26
C ARG A 134 0.67 -2.85 -9.31
N PHE A 135 -0.27 -3.71 -9.61
CA PHE A 135 -0.07 -4.75 -10.63
C PHE A 135 -0.32 -4.20 -12.03
N ASP A 136 0.72 -3.56 -12.58
CA ASP A 136 0.73 -3.05 -13.95
C ASP A 136 0.96 -4.16 -14.98
N LYS A 137 0.49 -3.91 -16.21
CA LYS A 137 0.73 -4.82 -17.35
C LYS A 137 2.22 -5.08 -17.59
N MET A 138 3.10 -4.10 -17.33
CA MET A 138 4.54 -4.28 -17.48
C MET A 138 5.09 -5.45 -16.65
N TYR A 139 4.57 -5.69 -15.46
CA TYR A 139 4.99 -6.82 -14.62
C TYR A 139 4.47 -8.15 -15.14
N TYR A 140 3.27 -8.15 -15.74
CA TYR A 140 2.78 -9.31 -16.47
C TYR A 140 3.68 -9.62 -17.68
N ASP A 141 4.00 -8.62 -18.48
CA ASP A 141 4.86 -8.76 -19.66
C ASP A 141 6.27 -9.24 -19.25
N GLU A 142 6.85 -8.72 -18.17
CA GLU A 142 8.13 -9.16 -17.61
C GLU A 142 8.12 -10.66 -17.24
N VAL A 143 7.02 -11.15 -16.67
CA VAL A 143 6.87 -12.59 -16.37
C VAL A 143 6.78 -13.41 -17.66
N VAL A 144 5.99 -12.97 -18.64
CA VAL A 144 5.82 -13.70 -19.93
C VAL A 144 7.12 -13.72 -20.74
N GLU A 145 7.89 -12.64 -20.75
CA GLU A 145 9.21 -12.58 -21.41
C GLU A 145 10.19 -13.59 -20.81
N ASN A 146 10.22 -13.73 -19.50
CA ASN A 146 11.15 -14.62 -18.82
C ASN A 146 10.63 -16.07 -18.73
N TYR A 147 9.31 -16.25 -18.64
CA TYR A 147 8.63 -17.54 -18.47
C TYR A 147 7.36 -17.61 -19.33
N PRO A 148 7.47 -17.86 -20.66
CA PRO A 148 6.35 -17.74 -21.61
C PRO A 148 5.11 -18.58 -21.28
N ASP A 149 5.31 -19.74 -20.66
CA ASP A 149 4.21 -20.66 -20.32
C ASP A 149 3.73 -20.56 -18.86
N TYR A 150 4.26 -19.59 -18.09
CA TYR A 150 3.97 -19.50 -16.66
C TYR A 150 2.47 -19.42 -16.37
N PHE A 151 1.79 -18.45 -16.97
CA PHE A 151 0.37 -18.25 -16.72
C PHE A 151 -0.51 -19.34 -17.36
N ASN A 152 -0.10 -19.93 -18.49
CA ASN A 152 -0.79 -21.08 -19.08
C ASN A 152 -0.78 -22.31 -18.16
N ASN A 153 0.28 -22.48 -17.39
CA ASN A 153 0.45 -23.61 -16.48
C ASN A 153 -0.21 -23.40 -15.10
N THR A 154 -0.44 -22.14 -14.72
CA THR A 154 -0.93 -21.78 -13.36
C THR A 154 -2.37 -21.30 -13.35
N LEU A 155 -2.86 -20.69 -14.44
CA LEU A 155 -4.16 -20.03 -14.50
C LEU A 155 -5.11 -20.74 -15.50
N ASP A 156 -5.29 -22.06 -15.33
CA ASP A 156 -6.28 -22.82 -16.06
C ASP A 156 -7.72 -22.34 -15.75
N GLY A 157 -8.53 -22.20 -16.77
CA GLY A 157 -9.90 -21.69 -16.65
C GLY A 157 -10.02 -20.16 -16.54
N PHE A 158 -8.92 -19.42 -16.50
CA PHE A 158 -8.94 -17.97 -16.44
C PHE A 158 -9.02 -17.30 -17.81
N THR A 159 -9.56 -16.08 -17.81
CA THR A 159 -9.47 -15.12 -18.91
C THR A 159 -8.71 -13.89 -18.44
N TYR A 160 -7.67 -13.50 -19.16
CA TYR A 160 -6.95 -12.25 -19.01
C TYR A 160 -7.52 -11.17 -19.92
N PHE A 161 -7.87 -10.00 -19.36
CA PHE A 161 -8.37 -8.85 -20.09
C PHE A 161 -7.24 -7.83 -20.24
N ASP A 162 -6.52 -7.86 -21.35
CA ASP A 162 -5.25 -7.16 -21.55
C ASP A 162 -5.37 -5.66 -21.85
N ASN A 163 -6.57 -5.18 -22.21
CA ASN A 163 -6.90 -3.77 -22.40
C ASN A 163 -7.69 -3.22 -21.20
N ALA A 164 -7.19 -3.47 -19.99
CA ALA A 164 -7.83 -3.05 -18.76
C ALA A 164 -7.24 -1.74 -18.21
N VAL A 165 -8.09 -0.95 -17.57
CA VAL A 165 -7.69 0.27 -16.85
C VAL A 165 -8.23 0.24 -15.42
N SER A 166 -7.43 0.81 -14.49
CA SER A 166 -7.90 1.10 -13.13
C SER A 166 -8.82 2.33 -13.10
N THR A 167 -9.50 2.55 -11.98
CA THR A 167 -10.29 3.78 -11.78
C THR A 167 -9.41 4.93 -11.31
N PHE A 168 -8.39 4.63 -10.50
CA PHE A 168 -7.48 5.62 -9.92
C PHE A 168 -6.03 5.18 -10.12
N SER A 169 -5.12 6.14 -10.11
CA SER A 169 -3.67 5.88 -10.22
C SER A 169 -2.99 5.53 -8.90
N ARG A 170 -3.74 5.40 -7.81
CA ARG A 170 -3.21 5.18 -6.45
C ARG A 170 -4.15 4.27 -5.66
N THR A 171 -3.58 3.52 -4.74
CA THR A 171 -4.28 2.63 -3.79
C THR A 171 -5.44 3.34 -3.10
N TYR A 172 -5.17 4.56 -2.57
CA TYR A 172 -6.24 5.46 -2.15
C TYR A 172 -6.68 6.34 -3.34
N PRO A 173 -7.96 6.36 -3.73
CA PRO A 173 -9.12 5.68 -3.14
C PRO A 173 -9.55 4.41 -3.92
N ALA A 174 -8.66 3.81 -4.72
CA ALA A 174 -8.98 2.70 -5.62
C ALA A 174 -9.59 1.51 -4.87
N VAL A 175 -8.89 0.99 -3.88
CA VAL A 175 -9.23 -0.28 -3.20
C VAL A 175 -10.61 -0.23 -2.54
N ALA A 176 -10.91 0.84 -1.78
CA ALA A 176 -12.23 0.98 -1.17
C ALA A 176 -13.36 1.03 -2.23
N GLY A 177 -13.10 1.66 -3.38
CA GLY A 177 -14.03 1.66 -4.51
C GLY A 177 -14.24 0.27 -5.11
N MET A 178 -13.17 -0.52 -5.23
CA MET A 178 -13.23 -1.89 -5.77
C MET A 178 -13.93 -2.86 -4.81
N ILE A 179 -13.77 -2.70 -3.51
CA ILE A 179 -14.47 -3.51 -2.50
C ILE A 179 -15.95 -3.13 -2.41
N THR A 180 -16.27 -1.85 -2.46
CA THR A 180 -17.61 -1.36 -2.11
C THR A 180 -18.48 -1.01 -3.30
N GLY A 181 -17.90 -0.79 -4.47
CA GLY A 181 -18.56 -0.24 -5.65
C GLY A 181 -18.84 1.27 -5.57
N VAL A 182 -18.35 1.95 -4.53
CA VAL A 182 -18.59 3.39 -4.33
C VAL A 182 -17.34 4.18 -4.70
N THR A 183 -17.38 4.85 -5.84
CA THR A 183 -16.26 5.64 -6.36
C THR A 183 -16.05 6.95 -5.59
N TYR A 184 -14.82 7.30 -5.28
CA TYR A 184 -14.46 8.58 -4.68
C TYR A 184 -14.66 9.74 -5.66
N ASP A 185 -15.36 10.80 -5.23
CA ASP A 185 -15.69 11.95 -6.07
C ASP A 185 -14.80 13.19 -5.87
N GLY A 186 -13.81 13.10 -4.99
CA GLY A 186 -12.90 14.20 -4.66
C GLY A 186 -13.46 15.29 -3.74
N LYS A 187 -14.70 15.19 -3.27
CA LYS A 187 -15.38 16.26 -2.52
C LYS A 187 -15.27 16.14 -1.01
N THR A 188 -14.93 14.96 -0.50
CA THR A 188 -14.91 14.66 0.93
C THR A 188 -13.52 14.27 1.40
N SER A 189 -13.28 14.28 2.72
CA SER A 189 -12.05 13.71 3.30
C SER A 189 -12.04 12.17 3.18
N ALA A 190 -10.83 11.56 3.27
CA ALA A 190 -10.64 10.11 3.23
C ALA A 190 -11.56 9.38 4.21
N ASN A 191 -11.53 9.76 5.48
CA ASN A 191 -12.35 9.12 6.51
C ASN A 191 -13.86 9.22 6.22
N LYS A 192 -14.33 10.36 5.69
CA LYS A 192 -15.73 10.52 5.32
C LYS A 192 -16.09 9.68 4.11
N TYR A 193 -15.17 9.56 3.15
CA TYR A 193 -15.36 8.67 2.00
C TYR A 193 -15.43 7.20 2.45
N PHE A 194 -14.45 6.71 3.22
CA PHE A 194 -14.47 5.34 3.72
C PHE A 194 -15.74 5.03 4.51
N LYS A 195 -16.09 5.88 5.48
CA LYS A 195 -17.33 5.72 6.22
C LYS A 195 -18.53 5.57 5.28
N ASN A 196 -18.67 6.49 4.32
CA ASN A 196 -19.77 6.46 3.36
C ASN A 196 -19.71 5.19 2.49
N ALA A 197 -18.56 4.90 1.88
CA ALA A 197 -18.41 3.79 0.95
C ALA A 197 -18.80 2.45 1.60
N TYR A 198 -18.28 2.13 2.77
CA TYR A 198 -18.58 0.88 3.44
C TYR A 198 -20.00 0.82 4.04
N THR A 199 -20.49 1.93 4.63
CA THR A 199 -21.83 1.95 5.21
C THR A 199 -22.93 1.88 4.16
N THR A 200 -22.72 2.50 2.99
CA THR A 200 -23.76 2.61 1.95
C THR A 200 -23.60 1.58 0.84
N SER A 201 -22.49 0.83 0.77
CA SER A 201 -22.20 -0.13 -0.29
C SER A 201 -23.42 -0.98 -0.65
N PRO A 202 -23.97 -0.84 -1.86
CA PRO A 202 -25.03 -1.74 -2.32
C PRO A 202 -24.48 -3.16 -2.51
N PHE A 203 -23.26 -3.28 -3.04
CA PHE A 203 -22.65 -4.56 -3.39
C PHE A 203 -22.43 -5.46 -2.16
N LEU A 204 -21.83 -4.93 -1.09
CA LEU A 204 -21.65 -5.71 0.14
C LEU A 204 -22.98 -6.12 0.78
N LYS A 205 -23.98 -5.23 0.73
CA LYS A 205 -25.33 -5.53 1.20
C LYS A 205 -26.02 -6.59 0.36
N ASP A 206 -25.91 -6.51 -0.97
CA ASP A 206 -26.48 -7.49 -1.87
C ASP A 206 -25.82 -8.86 -1.68
N LEU A 207 -24.50 -8.93 -1.54
CA LEU A 207 -23.80 -10.18 -1.21
C LEU A 207 -24.35 -10.79 0.10
N LYS A 208 -24.41 -9.99 1.16
CA LYS A 208 -24.94 -10.46 2.45
C LYS A 208 -26.39 -10.94 2.34
N ASN A 209 -27.26 -10.19 1.65
CA ASN A 209 -28.66 -10.54 1.45
C ASN A 209 -28.82 -11.81 0.59
N ASN A 210 -27.83 -12.18 -0.20
CA ASN A 210 -27.77 -13.43 -0.96
C ASN A 210 -27.06 -14.57 -0.20
N GLY A 211 -26.79 -14.38 1.10
CA GLY A 211 -26.30 -15.41 1.98
C GLY A 211 -24.77 -15.60 1.99
N TYR A 212 -24.02 -14.63 1.45
CA TYR A 212 -22.55 -14.70 1.50
C TYR A 212 -22.00 -14.35 2.88
N ASN A 213 -21.09 -15.18 3.36
CA ASN A 213 -20.18 -14.85 4.43
C ASN A 213 -18.99 -14.08 3.83
N ILE A 214 -18.86 -12.80 4.20
CA ILE A 214 -17.89 -11.89 3.57
C ILE A 214 -16.70 -11.72 4.49
N ASN A 215 -15.49 -12.03 4.00
CA ASN A 215 -14.25 -11.88 4.73
C ASN A 215 -13.30 -10.97 3.96
N LEU A 216 -12.79 -9.93 4.62
CA LEU A 216 -11.84 -8.96 4.05
C LEU A 216 -10.49 -9.08 4.76
N TYR A 217 -9.42 -9.22 3.99
CA TYR A 217 -8.04 -9.25 4.47
C TYR A 217 -7.28 -8.12 3.78
N VAL A 218 -7.39 -6.92 4.35
CA VAL A 218 -6.88 -5.66 3.80
C VAL A 218 -6.24 -4.80 4.90
N ASP A 219 -5.31 -3.91 4.54
CA ASP A 219 -4.69 -2.99 5.50
C ASP A 219 -5.62 -1.80 5.79
N ARG A 220 -5.52 -1.28 6.99
CA ARG A 220 -6.42 -0.25 7.50
C ARG A 220 -6.24 1.13 6.88
N TYR A 221 -5.05 1.50 6.48
CA TYR A 221 -4.74 2.91 6.23
C TYR A 221 -5.19 3.44 4.87
N TYR A 222 -5.11 2.60 3.86
CA TYR A 222 -5.40 2.99 2.48
C TYR A 222 -6.76 2.46 2.01
N GLU A 223 -7.26 1.41 2.65
CA GLU A 223 -8.45 0.70 2.21
C GLU A 223 -9.68 1.02 3.07
N TYR A 224 -9.49 1.25 4.36
CA TYR A 224 -10.54 1.66 5.29
C TYR A 224 -9.95 2.40 6.50
N SER A 225 -10.79 3.07 7.30
CA SER A 225 -10.34 3.79 8.51
C SER A 225 -10.78 3.10 9.81
N ASP A 226 -11.94 2.47 9.83
CA ASP A 226 -12.48 1.75 10.99
C ASP A 226 -13.44 0.65 10.53
N ALA A 227 -13.23 -0.57 10.98
CA ALA A 227 -14.09 -1.70 10.65
C ALA A 227 -15.50 -1.61 11.26
N VAL A 228 -15.74 -0.69 12.18
CA VAL A 228 -17.08 -0.39 12.71
C VAL A 228 -18.07 -0.04 11.61
N TYR A 229 -17.61 0.51 10.48
CA TYR A 229 -18.48 0.91 9.37
C TYR A 229 -19.12 -0.27 8.62
N PHE A 230 -18.53 -1.45 8.75
CA PHE A 230 -18.99 -2.66 8.07
C PHE A 230 -19.03 -3.92 8.97
N LYS A 231 -18.92 -3.74 10.28
CA LYS A 231 -18.95 -4.84 11.28
C LYS A 231 -20.17 -5.74 11.17
N ASP A 232 -21.30 -5.18 10.73
CA ASP A 232 -22.54 -5.93 10.57
C ASP A 232 -22.67 -6.60 9.19
N THR A 233 -21.73 -6.34 8.28
CA THR A 233 -21.74 -6.85 6.90
C THR A 233 -20.62 -7.85 6.68
N VAL A 234 -19.44 -7.60 7.26
CA VAL A 234 -18.22 -8.39 7.09
C VAL A 234 -18.04 -9.30 8.30
N SER A 235 -17.78 -10.57 8.05
CA SER A 235 -17.80 -11.64 9.06
C SER A 235 -16.54 -11.73 9.93
N ASN A 236 -15.42 -11.22 9.41
CA ASN A 236 -14.16 -11.20 10.16
C ASN A 236 -13.85 -9.85 10.82
N ALA A 237 -14.86 -8.98 10.96
CA ALA A 237 -14.73 -7.78 11.80
C ALA A 237 -14.80 -8.19 13.27
N THR A 238 -13.73 -7.93 14.04
CA THR A 238 -13.62 -8.26 15.46
C THR A 238 -13.63 -7.03 16.33
N LYS A 239 -14.22 -7.12 17.53
CA LYS A 239 -14.25 -6.01 18.49
C LYS A 239 -12.92 -5.89 19.20
N ILE A 240 -12.45 -4.65 19.37
CA ILE A 240 -11.28 -4.33 20.17
C ILE A 240 -11.75 -3.97 21.58
N HIS A 241 -11.27 -4.72 22.57
CA HIS A 241 -11.59 -4.52 23.98
C HIS A 241 -10.61 -3.58 24.68
N GLY A 242 -9.43 -3.42 24.11
CA GLY A 242 -8.39 -2.54 24.64
C GLY A 242 -7.12 -2.59 23.81
N TYR A 243 -6.20 -1.72 24.13
CA TYR A 243 -4.86 -1.71 23.56
C TYR A 243 -3.83 -1.38 24.63
N THR A 244 -2.71 -2.07 24.59
CA THR A 244 -1.57 -1.81 25.46
C THR A 244 -0.41 -1.31 24.62
N PRO A 245 0.11 -0.11 24.86
CA PRO A 245 1.29 0.38 24.15
C PRO A 245 2.45 -0.60 24.26
N ASN A 246 3.00 -1.04 23.16
CA ASN A 246 4.14 -1.95 23.14
C ASN A 246 5.43 -1.12 23.24
N THR A 247 6.00 -1.04 24.43
CA THR A 247 7.19 -0.24 24.72
C THR A 247 8.37 -0.56 23.81
N LYS A 248 8.56 -1.84 23.42
CA LYS A 248 9.66 -2.23 22.53
C LYS A 248 9.44 -1.69 21.11
N LYS A 249 8.23 -1.83 20.58
CA LYS A 249 7.86 -1.30 19.25
C LYS A 249 7.99 0.23 19.24
N ILE A 250 7.47 0.90 20.26
CA ILE A 250 7.56 2.35 20.42
C ILE A 250 9.02 2.80 20.49
N LEU A 251 9.84 2.19 21.33
CA LEU A 251 11.25 2.54 21.46
C LEU A 251 12.00 2.35 20.15
N LYS A 252 11.78 1.22 19.45
CA LYS A 252 12.36 0.97 18.12
C LYS A 252 11.95 2.07 17.13
N TYR A 253 10.68 2.42 17.09
CA TYR A 253 10.15 3.46 16.22
C TYR A 253 10.78 4.82 16.50
N LEU A 254 10.87 5.21 17.77
CA LEU A 254 11.48 6.46 18.21
C LEU A 254 12.98 6.51 17.89
N LEU A 255 13.69 5.40 18.03
CA LEU A 255 15.10 5.30 17.64
C LEU A 255 15.26 5.51 16.13
N ILE A 256 14.41 4.90 15.31
CA ILE A 256 14.43 5.09 13.84
C ILE A 256 14.21 6.56 13.51
N LEU A 257 13.18 7.21 14.07
CA LEU A 257 12.90 8.63 13.84
C LEU A 257 14.07 9.53 14.29
N SER A 258 14.66 9.23 15.45
CA SER A 258 15.82 9.98 15.95
C SER A 258 17.03 9.86 15.02
N HIS A 259 17.34 8.65 14.54
CA HIS A 259 18.42 8.43 13.57
C HIS A 259 18.17 9.16 12.25
N GLY A 260 16.93 9.13 11.74
CA GLY A 260 16.58 9.84 10.51
C GLY A 260 16.84 11.34 10.57
N ARG A 261 16.63 11.98 11.73
CA ARG A 261 16.85 13.43 11.90
C ARG A 261 18.32 13.85 11.82
N ILE A 262 19.22 12.97 12.21
CA ILE A 262 20.68 13.22 12.22
C ILE A 262 21.41 12.51 11.08
N ALA A 263 20.69 11.79 10.23
CA ALA A 263 21.26 11.05 9.11
C ALA A 263 21.69 11.98 7.96
N PRO A 264 22.82 11.71 7.29
CA PRO A 264 23.32 12.54 6.21
C PRO A 264 22.48 12.46 4.94
N TYR A 265 22.30 13.58 4.27
CA TYR A 265 21.69 13.76 2.94
C TYR A 265 20.49 12.81 2.66
N LYS A 266 20.55 11.93 1.67
CA LYS A 266 19.45 11.03 1.28
C LYS A 266 19.15 9.87 2.26
N MET A 267 20.03 9.61 3.23
CA MET A 267 19.81 8.53 4.21
C MET A 267 18.52 8.71 5.03
N PRO A 268 18.06 9.93 5.38
CA PRO A 268 16.78 10.09 6.07
C PRO A 268 15.61 9.42 5.35
N GLU A 269 15.50 9.51 4.04
CA GLU A 269 14.41 8.90 3.26
C GLU A 269 14.35 7.38 3.46
N HIS A 270 15.51 6.71 3.44
CA HIS A 270 15.58 5.27 3.70
C HIS A 270 15.23 4.91 5.15
N ILE A 271 15.75 5.69 6.10
CA ILE A 271 15.48 5.46 7.53
C ILE A 271 14.01 5.70 7.84
N PHE A 272 13.40 6.78 7.31
CA PHE A 272 12.00 7.08 7.55
C PHE A 272 11.04 6.10 6.86
N ARG A 273 11.42 5.49 5.74
CA ARG A 273 10.65 4.37 5.15
C ARG A 273 10.49 3.21 6.13
N LEU A 274 11.48 2.96 6.99
CA LEU A 274 11.38 1.96 8.06
C LEU A 274 10.41 2.37 9.18
N ALA A 275 10.17 3.68 9.33
CA ALA A 275 9.27 4.27 10.32
C ALA A 275 7.86 4.53 9.78
N SER A 276 7.66 4.61 8.45
CA SER A 276 6.41 5.02 7.80
C SER A 276 5.19 4.14 8.14
N LYS A 277 5.41 2.99 8.77
CA LYS A 277 4.37 2.08 9.26
C LYS A 277 4.03 2.27 10.76
N GLY A 278 4.48 3.36 11.38
CA GLY A 278 4.27 3.62 12.81
C GLY A 278 2.91 4.24 13.14
N SER A 279 1.87 3.46 13.20
CA SER A 279 0.60 3.91 13.78
C SER A 279 0.44 3.45 15.22
N VAL A 280 -0.44 4.10 15.98
CA VAL A 280 -0.77 3.69 17.35
C VAL A 280 -1.18 2.22 17.40
N LEU A 281 -1.91 1.72 16.39
CA LEU A 281 -2.30 0.31 16.32
C LEU A 281 -1.12 -0.63 16.09
N ARG A 282 -0.17 -0.25 15.25
CA ARG A 282 1.05 -1.06 15.00
C ARG A 282 2.05 -0.97 16.16
N LEU A 283 1.99 0.12 16.96
CA LEU A 283 2.83 0.33 18.14
C LEU A 283 2.20 -0.19 19.44
N SER A 284 0.99 -0.74 19.35
CA SER A 284 0.28 -1.30 20.50
C SER A 284 0.00 -2.78 20.26
N ASP A 285 -0.20 -3.51 21.35
CA ASP A 285 -0.76 -4.83 21.32
C ASP A 285 -2.27 -4.70 21.55
N LEU A 286 -3.05 -5.13 20.57
CA LEU A 286 -4.51 -5.04 20.59
C LEU A 286 -5.08 -6.25 21.34
N GLN A 287 -6.07 -6.00 22.17
CA GLN A 287 -6.86 -7.05 22.82
C GLN A 287 -8.17 -7.20 22.07
N SER A 288 -8.39 -8.33 21.48
CA SER A 288 -9.57 -8.69 20.69
C SER A 288 -9.88 -10.15 20.83
N ASP A 289 -11.10 -10.56 20.47
CA ASP A 289 -11.52 -11.95 20.55
C ASP A 289 -10.79 -12.85 19.55
N ASP A 290 -10.49 -12.31 18.36
CA ASP A 290 -9.80 -13.00 17.28
C ASP A 290 -8.43 -12.32 17.01
N ALA A 291 -7.46 -13.07 16.46
CA ALA A 291 -6.18 -12.53 16.02
C ALA A 291 -6.39 -11.46 14.95
N ILE A 292 -5.77 -10.28 15.12
CA ILE A 292 -5.89 -9.17 14.17
C ILE A 292 -5.11 -9.50 12.90
N TYR A 293 -5.74 -9.26 11.75
CA TYR A 293 -5.09 -9.40 10.45
C TYR A 293 -4.04 -8.30 10.25
N HIS A 294 -2.89 -8.71 9.75
CA HIS A 294 -1.81 -7.85 9.33
C HIS A 294 -1.44 -8.18 7.89
N ASP A 295 -1.38 -7.15 7.05
CA ASP A 295 -0.96 -7.26 5.68
C ASP A 295 0.53 -7.63 5.58
N ASP A 296 0.78 -8.89 5.18
CA ASP A 296 2.13 -9.47 5.02
C ASP A 296 2.06 -10.70 4.11
N ASP A 297 2.49 -10.54 2.85
CA ASP A 297 2.39 -11.59 1.83
C ASP A 297 3.13 -12.88 2.22
N ALA A 298 4.33 -12.78 2.82
CA ALA A 298 5.09 -13.95 3.23
C ALA A 298 4.43 -14.70 4.40
N GLU A 299 3.87 -13.97 5.36
CA GLU A 299 3.13 -14.59 6.46
C GLU A 299 1.79 -15.16 5.98
N LEU A 300 1.12 -14.52 5.03
CA LEU A 300 -0.09 -15.06 4.39
C LEU A 300 0.21 -16.40 3.70
N TYR A 301 1.27 -16.43 2.86
CA TYR A 301 1.70 -17.69 2.21
C TYR A 301 1.96 -18.81 3.22
N LYS A 302 2.75 -18.49 4.25
CA LYS A 302 3.07 -19.45 5.31
C LYS A 302 1.81 -19.99 5.99
N LYS A 303 0.84 -19.13 6.31
CA LYS A 303 -0.42 -19.52 6.95
C LYS A 303 -1.26 -20.40 6.03
N ILE A 304 -1.43 -20.04 4.76
CA ILE A 304 -2.14 -20.86 3.78
C ILE A 304 -1.49 -22.25 3.68
N LYS A 305 -0.15 -22.31 3.62
CA LYS A 305 0.59 -23.57 3.48
C LYS A 305 0.58 -24.43 4.73
N THR A 306 0.65 -23.84 5.92
CA THR A 306 0.76 -24.61 7.18
C THR A 306 -0.59 -25.01 7.76
N THR A 307 -1.63 -24.21 7.58
CA THR A 307 -2.96 -24.48 8.12
C THR A 307 -3.86 -25.18 7.12
N GLU A 308 -3.51 -25.16 5.83
CA GLU A 308 -4.32 -25.61 4.70
C GLU A 308 -5.76 -25.04 4.69
N LEU A 309 -6.40 -25.05 3.54
CA LEU A 309 -7.80 -24.68 3.42
C LEU A 309 -8.69 -25.80 3.93
N SER A 310 -9.80 -25.44 4.55
CA SER A 310 -10.84 -26.36 4.98
C SER A 310 -12.23 -25.82 4.68
N THR A 311 -13.18 -26.70 4.51
CA THR A 311 -14.58 -26.30 4.39
C THR A 311 -15.19 -26.05 5.77
N TYR A 312 -16.11 -25.09 5.85
CA TYR A 312 -16.87 -24.80 7.07
C TYR A 312 -18.36 -24.68 6.76
N ASP A 313 -19.20 -24.72 7.79
CA ASP A 313 -20.66 -24.64 7.62
C ASP A 313 -21.12 -23.26 7.14
N CYS A 314 -21.04 -23.09 5.81
CA CYS A 314 -21.39 -21.89 5.11
C CYS A 314 -21.75 -22.22 3.66
N ASP A 315 -22.94 -21.86 3.20
CA ASP A 315 -23.38 -22.15 1.82
C ASP A 315 -22.64 -21.30 0.80
N LYS A 316 -22.29 -20.07 1.14
CA LYS A 316 -21.67 -19.09 0.22
C LYS A 316 -20.62 -18.26 0.94
N ASN A 317 -19.43 -18.25 0.39
CA ASN A 317 -18.30 -17.52 0.96
C ASN A 317 -17.72 -16.52 -0.04
N MET A 318 -17.40 -15.31 0.43
CA MET A 318 -16.59 -14.36 -0.31
C MET A 318 -15.37 -13.98 0.50
N THR A 319 -14.21 -14.16 -0.10
CA THR A 319 -12.92 -13.78 0.47
C THR A 319 -12.23 -12.75 -0.41
N PHE A 320 -11.80 -11.66 0.17
CA PHE A 320 -11.04 -10.62 -0.49
C PHE A 320 -9.67 -10.50 0.18
N PHE A 321 -8.61 -10.76 -0.57
CA PHE A 321 -7.23 -10.58 -0.15
C PHE A 321 -6.61 -9.37 -0.86
N TYR A 322 -6.06 -8.46 -0.10
CA TYR A 322 -5.15 -7.45 -0.60
C TYR A 322 -3.72 -7.94 -0.37
N LEU A 323 -2.92 -7.96 -1.43
CA LEU A 323 -1.53 -8.36 -1.40
C LEU A 323 -0.65 -7.15 -1.70
N HIS A 324 0.50 -7.08 -1.07
CA HIS A 324 1.52 -6.08 -1.41
C HIS A 324 1.92 -6.17 -2.89
N GLY A 325 1.74 -7.33 -3.48
CA GLY A 325 1.75 -7.55 -4.92
C GLY A 325 3.06 -7.11 -5.56
N SER A 326 2.95 -6.26 -6.61
CA SER A 326 4.12 -5.75 -7.35
C SER A 326 4.58 -4.38 -6.87
N HIS A 327 4.19 -3.94 -5.67
CA HIS A 327 4.60 -2.65 -5.13
C HIS A 327 6.00 -2.70 -4.49
N SER A 328 6.81 -1.68 -4.77
CA SER A 328 8.11 -1.49 -4.10
C SER A 328 7.94 -0.99 -2.64
N PRO A 329 8.82 -1.32 -1.69
CA PRO A 329 10.08 -2.03 -1.88
C PRO A 329 9.86 -3.53 -2.10
N PHE A 330 10.60 -4.09 -3.09
CA PHE A 330 10.55 -5.52 -3.37
C PHE A 330 11.30 -6.29 -2.29
N ASN A 331 10.59 -7.14 -1.56
CA ASN A 331 11.11 -7.90 -0.43
C ASN A 331 10.52 -9.32 -0.30
N LEU A 332 9.91 -9.80 -1.38
CA LEU A 332 9.41 -11.16 -1.53
C LEU A 332 10.17 -11.82 -2.68
N ASN A 333 10.71 -13.04 -2.48
CA ASN A 333 11.30 -13.83 -3.55
C ASN A 333 10.24 -14.65 -4.29
N GLU A 334 10.62 -15.33 -5.36
CA GLU A 334 9.74 -16.16 -6.20
C GLU A 334 9.11 -17.36 -5.46
N ASN A 335 9.61 -17.71 -4.27
CA ASN A 335 9.05 -18.75 -3.40
C ASN A 335 8.08 -18.19 -2.35
N ALA A 336 7.69 -16.91 -2.46
CA ALA A 336 6.90 -16.18 -1.50
C ALA A 336 7.54 -16.08 -0.10
N GLU A 337 8.87 -16.05 -0.04
CA GLU A 337 9.63 -15.89 1.20
C GLU A 337 10.13 -14.45 1.32
N ARG A 338 10.14 -13.93 2.54
CA ARG A 338 10.65 -12.59 2.82
C ARG A 338 12.18 -12.56 2.68
N VAL A 339 12.66 -11.61 1.89
CA VAL A 339 14.07 -11.32 1.69
C VAL A 339 14.37 -9.84 1.96
N GLU A 340 15.63 -9.48 2.12
CA GLU A 340 16.04 -8.11 2.35
C GLU A 340 15.82 -7.23 1.10
N THR A 341 16.13 -7.78 -0.07
CA THR A 341 15.93 -7.14 -1.39
C THR A 341 15.53 -8.18 -2.43
N SER A 342 14.65 -7.80 -3.34
CA SER A 342 14.18 -8.63 -4.44
C SER A 342 14.08 -7.80 -5.73
N THR A 343 13.75 -8.44 -6.84
CA THR A 343 13.43 -7.77 -8.11
C THR A 343 11.91 -7.69 -8.29
N SER A 344 11.43 -6.84 -9.23
CA SER A 344 10.03 -6.79 -9.65
C SER A 344 9.52 -8.15 -10.09
N LEU A 345 10.30 -8.85 -10.90
CA LEU A 345 10.00 -10.20 -11.39
C LEU A 345 9.83 -11.21 -10.24
N GLN A 346 10.80 -11.27 -9.32
CA GLN A 346 10.72 -12.19 -8.18
C GLN A 346 9.54 -11.86 -7.27
N GLN A 347 9.31 -10.57 -7.00
CA GLN A 347 8.18 -10.10 -6.18
C GLN A 347 6.84 -10.52 -6.83
N THR A 348 6.68 -10.33 -8.14
CA THR A 348 5.47 -10.71 -8.88
C THR A 348 5.27 -12.23 -8.87
N LEU A 349 6.31 -13.00 -9.15
CA LEU A 349 6.27 -14.47 -9.09
C LEU A 349 5.92 -14.96 -7.66
N GLY A 350 6.49 -14.35 -6.63
CA GLY A 350 6.18 -14.68 -5.23
C GLY A 350 4.73 -14.41 -4.88
N SER A 351 4.15 -13.31 -5.37
CA SER A 351 2.72 -13.01 -5.18
C SER A 351 1.83 -14.02 -5.90
N PHE A 352 2.19 -14.43 -7.11
CA PHE A 352 1.48 -15.51 -7.82
C PHE A 352 1.67 -16.88 -7.17
N LYS A 353 2.80 -17.12 -6.48
CA LYS A 353 3.01 -18.35 -5.71
C LYS A 353 1.99 -18.53 -4.58
N ILE A 354 1.56 -17.43 -3.95
CA ILE A 354 0.49 -17.44 -2.95
C ILE A 354 -0.83 -17.91 -3.57
N ILE A 355 -1.16 -17.36 -4.75
CA ILE A 355 -2.38 -17.72 -5.47
C ILE A 355 -2.35 -19.17 -5.95
N ASP A 356 -1.23 -19.61 -6.49
CA ASP A 356 -1.01 -20.99 -6.96
C ASP A 356 -1.23 -22.01 -5.82
N GLU A 357 -0.67 -21.74 -4.64
CA GLU A 357 -0.91 -22.56 -3.46
C GLU A 357 -2.40 -22.59 -3.06
N TYR A 358 -3.05 -21.41 -3.05
CA TYR A 358 -4.47 -21.33 -2.71
C TYR A 358 -5.34 -22.09 -3.72
N ILE A 359 -5.10 -21.93 -5.02
CA ILE A 359 -5.79 -22.65 -6.10
C ILE A 359 -5.55 -24.17 -5.99
N SER A 360 -4.31 -24.59 -5.72
CA SER A 360 -3.98 -26.00 -5.54
C SER A 360 -4.80 -26.63 -4.42
N GLN A 361 -4.97 -25.90 -3.32
CA GLN A 361 -5.77 -26.36 -2.20
C GLN A 361 -7.27 -26.37 -2.49
N LEU A 362 -7.79 -25.39 -3.26
CA LEU A 362 -9.19 -25.43 -3.75
C LEU A 362 -9.44 -26.66 -4.63
N LYS A 363 -8.47 -27.01 -5.48
CA LYS A 363 -8.53 -28.24 -6.31
C LYS A 363 -8.51 -29.50 -5.45
N LYS A 364 -7.62 -29.56 -4.45
CA LYS A 364 -7.51 -30.66 -3.48
C LYS A 364 -8.82 -30.88 -2.69
N LEU A 365 -9.50 -29.78 -2.33
CA LEU A 365 -10.80 -29.81 -1.66
C LEU A 365 -11.99 -30.13 -2.60
N GLY A 366 -11.78 -30.12 -3.92
CA GLY A 366 -12.84 -30.34 -4.90
C GLY A 366 -13.81 -29.16 -5.07
N VAL A 367 -13.44 -27.97 -4.61
CA VAL A 367 -14.30 -26.77 -4.66
C VAL A 367 -13.84 -25.74 -5.72
N TYR A 368 -12.79 -26.03 -6.47
CA TYR A 368 -12.25 -25.13 -7.49
C TYR A 368 -13.29 -24.76 -8.57
N ASP A 369 -14.06 -25.75 -9.06
CA ASP A 369 -15.09 -25.52 -10.07
C ASP A 369 -16.22 -24.60 -9.54
N ASN A 370 -16.54 -24.69 -8.27
CA ASN A 370 -17.58 -23.89 -7.61
C ASN A 370 -17.08 -22.51 -7.15
N THR A 371 -15.85 -22.16 -7.50
CA THR A 371 -15.21 -20.90 -7.08
C THR A 371 -15.04 -19.95 -8.25
N THR A 372 -15.59 -18.74 -8.12
CA THR A 372 -15.22 -17.58 -8.97
C THR A 372 -13.93 -17.00 -8.41
N ILE A 373 -12.90 -16.88 -9.24
CA ILE A 373 -11.61 -16.29 -8.78
C ILE A 373 -11.30 -15.06 -9.62
N ILE A 374 -10.98 -13.97 -8.96
CA ILE A 374 -10.54 -12.72 -9.57
C ILE A 374 -9.12 -12.41 -9.10
N ILE A 375 -8.25 -12.00 -10.01
CA ILE A 375 -6.93 -11.44 -9.73
C ILE A 375 -6.86 -10.11 -10.47
N SER A 376 -6.60 -9.01 -9.77
CA SER A 376 -6.40 -7.73 -10.46
C SER A 376 -5.42 -6.83 -9.72
N GLY A 377 -4.87 -5.83 -10.41
CA GLY A 377 -4.21 -4.72 -9.76
C GLY A 377 -5.23 -3.64 -9.35
N ASP A 378 -4.95 -2.94 -8.26
CA ASP A 378 -5.71 -1.76 -7.84
C ASP A 378 -5.43 -0.57 -8.77
N HIS A 379 -4.20 -0.43 -9.23
CA HIS A 379 -3.73 0.52 -10.24
C HIS A 379 -2.47 0.02 -10.94
N GLY A 380 -2.08 0.71 -12.02
CA GLY A 380 -0.80 0.49 -12.68
C GLY A 380 0.34 1.24 -11.97
N PHE A 381 1.48 1.35 -12.64
CA PHE A 381 2.66 2.02 -12.12
C PHE A 381 2.62 3.54 -12.43
N PRO A 382 2.31 4.43 -11.48
CA PRO A 382 2.31 5.87 -11.71
C PRO A 382 3.73 6.42 -11.62
N TYR A 383 4.31 6.90 -12.70
CA TYR A 383 5.74 7.22 -12.76
C TYR A 383 6.18 8.51 -12.07
N THR A 384 5.53 9.62 -12.10
CA THR A 384 5.95 10.84 -11.39
C THR A 384 4.81 11.75 -11.00
N ASP A 385 5.10 12.70 -10.11
CA ASP A 385 4.18 13.76 -9.71
C ASP A 385 4.25 15.00 -10.67
N THR A 386 5.11 14.91 -11.70
CA THR A 386 5.32 16.01 -12.65
C THR A 386 4.77 15.65 -14.00
N ASP A 387 3.98 16.37 -14.57
CA ASP A 387 3.24 16.25 -15.80
C ASP A 387 3.69 15.19 -16.85
N PRO A 388 2.96 14.72 -17.40
CA PRO A 388 2.45 13.52 -17.08
C PRO A 388 2.11 12.63 -18.18
N LEU A 389 1.31 12.83 -18.98
CA LEU A 389 0.55 11.88 -19.76
C LEU A 389 1.34 11.20 -20.89
N PHE A 390 2.37 11.84 -21.42
CA PHE A 390 2.99 11.39 -22.66
C PHE A 390 4.07 10.33 -22.46
N ASP A 391 4.85 10.43 -21.38
CA ASP A 391 5.90 9.44 -21.10
C ASP A 391 5.39 8.18 -20.38
N TYR A 392 4.12 8.18 -19.98
CA TYR A 392 3.50 7.23 -19.06
C TYR A 392 2.58 6.20 -19.66
N MET A 393 1.93 6.57 -20.74
CA MET A 393 0.85 5.77 -21.30
C MET A 393 1.35 4.55 -22.05
N GLU A 394 2.62 4.56 -22.42
CA GLU A 394 3.25 3.38 -22.99
C GLU A 394 3.53 2.33 -21.92
N GLU A 395 3.78 2.73 -20.65
CA GLU A 395 4.32 1.84 -19.65
C GLU A 395 3.55 1.72 -18.33
N GLY A 396 2.62 2.57 -17.96
CA GLY A 396 2.35 2.66 -16.53
C GLY A 396 0.92 2.84 -16.03
N THR A 397 -0.11 2.79 -16.88
CA THR A 397 -1.49 3.06 -16.44
C THR A 397 -2.43 1.88 -16.61
N ARG A 398 -1.95 0.79 -17.18
CA ARG A 398 -2.73 -0.40 -17.45
C ARG A 398 -2.61 -1.40 -16.31
N THR A 399 -3.72 -1.70 -15.68
CA THR A 399 -3.78 -2.75 -14.69
C THR A 399 -4.12 -4.10 -15.32
N CYS A 400 -3.77 -5.18 -14.66
CA CYS A 400 -4.14 -6.52 -15.08
C CYS A 400 -5.48 -6.94 -14.46
N ILE A 401 -6.31 -7.66 -15.21
CA ILE A 401 -7.54 -8.30 -14.72
C ILE A 401 -7.60 -9.73 -15.25
N PHE A 402 -7.63 -10.70 -14.34
CA PHE A 402 -7.85 -12.11 -14.66
C PHE A 402 -9.11 -12.57 -13.95
N VAL A 403 -9.96 -13.29 -14.64
CA VAL A 403 -11.18 -13.84 -14.06
C VAL A 403 -11.34 -15.30 -14.45
N LYS A 404 -11.55 -16.16 -13.45
CA LYS A 404 -12.03 -17.54 -13.61
C LYS A 404 -13.48 -17.60 -13.14
N PRO A 405 -14.47 -17.71 -14.03
CA PRO A 405 -15.87 -17.95 -13.66
C PRO A 405 -16.04 -19.34 -13.03
N LYS A 406 -17.14 -19.52 -12.31
CA LYS A 406 -17.57 -20.86 -11.91
C LYS A 406 -17.70 -21.77 -13.11
N ASN A 407 -17.35 -23.04 -12.95
CA ASN A 407 -17.44 -24.07 -13.97
C ASN A 407 -16.67 -23.79 -15.26
N SER A 408 -15.71 -22.85 -15.25
CA SER A 408 -14.79 -22.65 -16.36
C SER A 408 -13.91 -23.90 -16.53
N ARG A 409 -13.75 -24.37 -17.78
CA ARG A 409 -13.05 -25.63 -18.12
C ARG A 409 -11.98 -25.44 -19.20
N SER A 410 -11.43 -24.26 -19.33
CA SER A 410 -10.30 -24.05 -20.23
C SER A 410 -9.03 -24.61 -19.61
N ASP A 411 -8.27 -25.42 -20.34
CA ASP A 411 -6.98 -25.97 -19.88
C ASP A 411 -5.85 -24.93 -19.96
N LYS A 412 -6.14 -23.73 -20.50
CA LYS A 412 -5.17 -22.65 -20.67
C LYS A 412 -5.78 -21.30 -20.36
N LEU A 413 -4.93 -20.33 -20.09
CA LEU A 413 -5.31 -18.93 -19.99
C LEU A 413 -5.86 -18.44 -21.35
N SER A 414 -7.07 -17.85 -21.33
CA SER A 414 -7.63 -17.15 -22.49
C SER A 414 -7.25 -15.67 -22.40
N ILE A 415 -6.90 -15.05 -23.53
CA ILE A 415 -6.61 -13.61 -23.57
C ILE A 415 -7.70 -12.92 -24.41
N LYS A 416 -8.25 -11.82 -23.88
CA LYS A 416 -9.23 -10.98 -24.57
C LYS A 416 -8.82 -9.52 -24.55
N HIS A 417 -8.80 -8.89 -25.72
CA HIS A 417 -8.51 -7.47 -25.88
C HIS A 417 -9.75 -6.59 -25.64
N THR A 418 -10.53 -6.94 -24.65
CA THR A 418 -11.75 -6.22 -24.26
C THR A 418 -11.42 -4.88 -23.61
N PRO A 419 -12.09 -3.77 -23.98
CA PRO A 419 -11.88 -2.48 -23.32
C PRO A 419 -12.44 -2.48 -21.89
N ALA A 420 -11.72 -3.13 -20.98
CA ALA A 420 -12.11 -3.43 -19.62
C ALA A 420 -11.74 -2.31 -18.62
N SER A 421 -12.38 -2.32 -17.47
CA SER A 421 -12.08 -1.49 -16.32
C SER A 421 -12.23 -2.31 -15.03
N VAL A 422 -11.50 -1.98 -13.99
CA VAL A 422 -11.73 -2.57 -12.65
C VAL A 422 -13.16 -2.37 -12.15
N ASN A 423 -13.88 -1.38 -12.66
CA ASN A 423 -15.30 -1.18 -12.34
C ASN A 423 -16.22 -2.27 -12.93
N ASP A 424 -15.74 -3.05 -13.87
CA ASP A 424 -16.49 -4.16 -14.47
C ASP A 424 -16.38 -5.46 -13.66
N ILE A 425 -15.53 -5.49 -12.62
CA ILE A 425 -15.32 -6.67 -11.76
C ILE A 425 -16.57 -6.96 -10.93
N ILE A 426 -17.15 -5.94 -10.27
CA ILE A 426 -18.39 -6.12 -9.48
C ILE A 426 -19.55 -6.63 -10.36
N PRO A 427 -19.86 -6.03 -11.53
CA PRO A 427 -20.85 -6.60 -12.44
C PRO A 427 -20.57 -8.06 -12.82
N THR A 428 -19.29 -8.41 -12.99
CA THR A 428 -18.86 -9.77 -13.33
C THR A 428 -19.16 -10.74 -12.18
N ILE A 429 -18.83 -10.37 -10.96
CA ILE A 429 -19.15 -11.16 -9.75
C ILE A 429 -20.66 -11.33 -9.63
N VAL A 430 -21.43 -10.23 -9.74
CA VAL A 430 -22.89 -10.23 -9.61
C VAL A 430 -23.54 -11.17 -10.63
N LYS A 431 -23.03 -11.16 -11.86
CA LYS A 431 -23.53 -12.02 -12.94
C LYS A 431 -23.17 -13.48 -12.73
N ASP A 432 -21.90 -13.77 -12.48
CA ASP A 432 -21.39 -15.14 -12.34
C ASP A 432 -21.97 -15.87 -11.13
N ALA A 433 -22.11 -15.13 -10.01
CA ALA A 433 -22.70 -15.64 -8.76
C ALA A 433 -24.24 -15.58 -8.73
N ASN A 434 -24.90 -15.12 -9.78
CA ASN A 434 -26.37 -14.93 -9.84
C ASN A 434 -26.91 -14.15 -8.64
N ILE A 435 -26.24 -13.06 -8.24
CA ILE A 435 -26.67 -12.22 -7.11
C ILE A 435 -28.00 -11.56 -7.43
N LYS A 436 -29.01 -11.83 -6.61
CA LYS A 436 -30.30 -11.14 -6.69
C LYS A 436 -30.14 -9.72 -6.18
N THR A 437 -30.39 -8.75 -7.06
CA THR A 437 -30.20 -7.34 -6.76
C THR A 437 -31.21 -6.46 -7.48
N LYS A 438 -31.50 -5.27 -6.89
CA LYS A 438 -32.26 -4.18 -7.52
C LYS A 438 -31.33 -3.14 -8.16
N HIS A 439 -30.01 -3.27 -7.94
CA HIS A 439 -29.03 -2.31 -8.40
C HIS A 439 -28.53 -2.68 -9.79
N ASN A 440 -28.28 -1.68 -10.62
CA ASN A 440 -27.63 -1.85 -11.89
C ASN A 440 -26.12 -1.60 -11.69
N TYR A 441 -25.34 -2.67 -11.77
CA TYR A 441 -23.87 -2.60 -11.65
C TYR A 441 -23.16 -2.42 -13.00
N GLY A 442 -23.89 -2.46 -14.11
CA GLY A 442 -23.31 -2.39 -15.46
C GLY A 442 -23.14 -3.75 -16.12
N LYS A 443 -22.21 -3.83 -17.09
CA LYS A 443 -21.92 -5.05 -17.84
C LYS A 443 -20.81 -5.87 -17.16
N SER A 444 -20.98 -7.20 -17.19
CA SER A 444 -19.90 -8.13 -16.89
C SER A 444 -18.76 -8.02 -17.92
N LEU A 445 -17.54 -8.27 -17.54
CA LEU A 445 -16.37 -8.36 -18.42
C LEU A 445 -16.61 -9.33 -19.61
N PHE A 446 -17.36 -10.39 -19.39
CA PHE A 446 -17.71 -11.39 -20.42
C PHE A 446 -18.84 -10.95 -21.37
N GLU A 447 -19.54 -9.86 -21.03
CA GLU A 447 -20.60 -9.27 -21.87
C GLU A 447 -20.08 -8.08 -22.72
N ILE A 448 -18.84 -7.68 -22.56
CA ILE A 448 -18.20 -6.60 -23.30
C ILE A 448 -17.46 -7.20 -24.47
N GLY A 449 -17.84 -6.80 -25.70
CA GLY A 449 -17.14 -7.23 -26.91
C GLY A 449 -15.76 -6.60 -27.07
N GLU A 450 -14.82 -7.31 -27.68
CA GLU A 450 -13.45 -6.80 -27.90
C GLU A 450 -13.44 -5.54 -28.78
N ASN A 451 -14.36 -5.44 -29.73
CA ASN A 451 -14.50 -4.27 -30.60
C ASN A 451 -15.57 -3.27 -30.12
N GLU A 452 -16.02 -3.40 -28.87
CA GLU A 452 -17.05 -2.51 -28.33
C GLU A 452 -16.47 -1.11 -28.10
N THR A 453 -17.10 -0.11 -28.71
CA THR A 453 -16.77 1.30 -28.44
C THR A 453 -17.44 1.73 -27.16
N ARG A 454 -16.68 1.77 -26.07
CA ARG A 454 -17.14 2.23 -24.76
C ARG A 454 -16.17 3.22 -24.13
N SER A 455 -16.68 4.03 -23.22
CA SER A 455 -15.90 4.99 -22.46
C SER A 455 -15.60 4.45 -21.09
N ARG A 456 -14.34 4.53 -20.67
CA ARG A 456 -13.86 4.23 -19.32
C ARG A 456 -13.39 5.50 -18.66
N ILE A 457 -13.54 5.61 -17.36
CA ILE A 457 -13.09 6.77 -16.58
C ILE A 457 -11.88 6.39 -15.74
N TYR A 458 -10.86 7.24 -15.81
CA TYR A 458 -9.65 7.12 -15.03
C TYR A 458 -9.36 8.45 -14.33
N TYR A 459 -8.91 8.38 -13.09
CA TYR A 459 -8.50 9.54 -12.30
C TYR A 459 -7.01 9.44 -12.01
N HIS A 460 -6.24 10.32 -12.64
CA HIS A 460 -4.83 10.49 -12.30
C HIS A 460 -4.69 11.37 -11.06
N SER A 461 -4.01 10.83 -10.05
CA SER A 461 -3.78 11.51 -8.78
C SER A 461 -2.43 12.22 -8.80
N ARG A 462 -2.41 13.54 -8.66
CA ARG A 462 -1.18 14.32 -8.49
C ARG A 462 -1.27 15.23 -7.27
N ILE A 463 -0.12 15.63 -6.76
CA ILE A 463 -0.01 16.46 -5.56
C ILE A 463 0.34 17.89 -6.01
N SER A 464 -0.42 18.87 -5.54
CA SER A 464 -0.08 20.28 -5.74
C SER A 464 1.06 20.74 -4.82
N GLY A 465 1.70 21.85 -5.13
CA GLY A 465 2.74 22.45 -4.30
C GLY A 465 2.35 22.74 -2.84
N ASN A 466 1.06 22.69 -2.51
CA ASN A 466 0.50 22.81 -1.17
C ASN A 466 0.08 21.46 -0.56
N SER A 467 0.65 20.35 -1.05
CA SER A 467 0.35 18.97 -0.61
C SER A 467 -1.14 18.60 -0.71
N LYS A 468 -1.89 19.23 -1.62
CA LYS A 468 -3.28 18.87 -1.87
C LYS A 468 -3.39 17.91 -3.03
N LEU A 469 -4.21 16.89 -2.86
CA LEU A 469 -4.55 15.95 -3.92
C LEU A 469 -5.38 16.61 -5.00
N ILE A 470 -4.92 16.50 -6.25
CA ILE A 470 -5.67 16.85 -7.45
C ILE A 470 -5.99 15.56 -8.20
N LEU A 471 -7.24 15.41 -8.64
CA LEU A 471 -7.67 14.31 -9.49
C LEU A 471 -7.95 14.83 -10.91
N ASP A 472 -7.09 14.46 -11.84
CA ASP A 472 -7.31 14.72 -13.26
C ASP A 472 -8.17 13.61 -13.84
N LYS A 473 -9.39 13.95 -14.22
CA LYS A 473 -10.38 12.99 -14.74
C LYS A 473 -10.21 12.83 -16.24
N TYR A 474 -9.87 11.61 -16.67
CA TYR A 474 -9.78 11.24 -18.08
C TYR A 474 -10.92 10.34 -18.51
N LYS A 475 -11.26 10.48 -19.79
CA LYS A 475 -12.11 9.55 -20.52
C LYS A 475 -11.22 8.79 -21.50
N ILE A 476 -11.30 7.46 -21.49
CA ILE A 476 -10.58 6.57 -22.39
C ILE A 476 -11.58 5.88 -23.28
N THR A 477 -11.36 5.92 -24.61
CA THR A 477 -12.26 5.27 -25.59
C THR A 477 -11.41 4.47 -26.57
N GLY A 478 -11.58 3.14 -26.61
CA GLY A 478 -10.75 2.26 -27.43
C GLY A 478 -9.60 1.61 -26.65
N ASP A 479 -8.48 1.36 -27.30
CA ASP A 479 -7.30 0.76 -26.67
C ASP A 479 -6.64 1.73 -25.69
N ALA A 480 -6.44 1.27 -24.47
CA ALA A 480 -5.80 2.06 -23.42
C ALA A 480 -4.30 2.24 -23.65
N ALA A 481 -3.66 1.45 -24.49
CA ALA A 481 -2.26 1.61 -24.86
C ALA A 481 -2.04 2.80 -25.80
N ASP A 482 -3.06 3.26 -26.51
CA ASP A 482 -2.95 4.44 -27.39
C ASP A 482 -3.37 5.71 -26.67
N VAL A 483 -2.41 6.60 -26.42
CA VAL A 483 -2.62 7.91 -25.78
C VAL A 483 -3.68 8.77 -26.47
N LYS A 484 -3.85 8.62 -27.77
CA LYS A 484 -4.86 9.36 -28.55
C LYS A 484 -6.29 9.04 -28.11
N ASN A 485 -6.48 7.88 -27.45
CA ASN A 485 -7.76 7.45 -26.91
C ASN A 485 -8.08 8.08 -25.54
N TRP A 486 -7.16 8.84 -24.97
CA TRP A 486 -7.30 9.48 -23.68
C TRP A 486 -7.65 10.97 -23.82
N LYS A 487 -8.70 11.39 -23.15
CA LYS A 487 -9.15 12.76 -23.16
C LYS A 487 -9.31 13.28 -21.72
N LEU A 488 -8.53 14.30 -21.35
CA LEU A 488 -8.74 15.04 -20.10
C LEU A 488 -10.11 15.71 -20.13
N LEU A 489 -10.94 15.43 -19.16
CA LEU A 489 -12.25 16.05 -19.01
C LEU A 489 -12.21 17.25 -18.06
N LYS A 490 -11.55 17.08 -16.91
CA LYS A 490 -11.40 18.14 -15.89
C LYS A 490 -10.41 17.74 -14.81
N SER A 491 -9.85 18.76 -14.13
CA SER A 491 -9.09 18.59 -12.89
C SER A 491 -9.96 18.92 -11.69
N ILE A 492 -9.93 18.10 -10.67
CA ILE A 492 -10.71 18.23 -9.44
C ILE A 492 -9.75 18.50 -8.29
N ASN A 493 -9.79 19.71 -7.73
CA ASN A 493 -9.07 20.01 -6.49
C ASN A 493 -9.83 19.38 -5.33
N THR A 494 -9.27 18.34 -4.73
CA THR A 494 -9.90 17.67 -3.61
C THR A 494 -9.74 18.50 -2.33
N LYS A 495 -10.57 18.19 -1.32
CA LYS A 495 -10.42 18.75 0.03
C LYS A 495 -9.42 17.95 0.88
N GLN A 496 -8.89 16.88 0.32
CA GLN A 496 -7.96 15.98 0.98
C GLN A 496 -6.53 16.54 0.85
N SER A 497 -5.82 16.65 1.95
CA SER A 497 -4.36 16.66 1.91
C SER A 497 -3.88 15.23 1.69
N TRP A 498 -2.80 15.07 0.95
CA TRP A 498 -2.24 13.73 0.66
C TRP A 498 -1.58 13.09 1.89
N TYR A 499 -1.26 13.91 2.92
CA TYR A 499 -0.63 13.50 4.17
C TYR A 499 -1.33 14.18 5.37
#